data_87fff9c169f079d2324a9524f1b94d81
#
_entry.id   87fff9c169f079d2324a9524f1b94d81
#
_cell.length_a   1.000
_cell.length_b   1.000
_cell.length_c   1.000
_cell.angle_alpha   90.00
_cell.angle_beta   90.00
_cell.angle_gamma   90.00
#
_symmetry.space_group_name_H-M   'P 1'
#
loop_
_entity.id
_entity.type
_entity.pdbx_description
1 polymer ?
#
loop_
_entity_poly.entity_id
_entity_poly.type
_entity_poly.pdbx_seq_one_letter_code
_entity_poly.pdbx_strand_id
1 'polypeptide(L)'
;MNRLLFSLVLAAAAPVATLQAQQPAPPAASPVPAAQQPAQAPAVQQPVTAQADQAADNAPVIHVGVNEVNLIFTVTDKHGHYIPNLKQSDFALLDDQKAPERITSFRQQINLPLRVGIVIDASTSIRTRFQFEQQSAIEFLLEVLKSRSDRAFVMGFDVTPNVTQDWTNNLDGLETGINRLRPGGGTALFDAVYTACRDKLLDESRGQEPVRKAMILLSDGDDNQSRVRPDEALKMCQRAETIIYAISTNWTPSRGKGDQVLTEMAEQTGGQVFFPPSVEEVSNSFKSIEEELRSQYALTYAPADFKYDGAFRTIYLYCNDRRYKARTRKGYFAPRQ
;
A
#
# COMPACT_ATOMS: atom_id res chain seq x y z
N MET A 1 -0.60 -58.85 42.88
CA MET A 1 0.62 -59.34 43.64
C MET A 1 1.85 -58.82 42.90
N ASN A 2 2.72 -58.13 43.65
CA ASN A 2 4.03 -57.53 43.34
C ASN A 2 3.99 -56.09 42.78
N ARG A 3 4.21 -55.21 43.61
CA ARG A 3 5.30 -54.58 44.43
C ARG A 3 6.02 -53.46 43.69
N LEU A 4 5.76 -52.28 44.21
CA LEU A 4 6.47 -51.00 44.09
C LEU A 4 7.98 -51.15 44.30
N LEU A 5 8.75 -50.35 43.57
CA LEU A 5 10.05 -49.86 44.00
C LEU A 5 10.18 -48.35 43.66
N PHE A 6 10.17 -47.57 44.73
CA PHE A 6 10.57 -46.16 44.77
C PHE A 6 12.10 -46.10 44.75
N SER A 7 12.67 -45.30 43.85
CA SER A 7 14.06 -44.84 43.95
C SER A 7 14.11 -43.33 44.18
N LEU A 8 14.54 -43.00 45.37
CA LEU A 8 14.82 -41.66 45.87
C LEU A 8 16.18 -41.22 45.32
N VAL A 9 16.27 -40.14 44.52
CA VAL A 9 17.55 -39.54 44.17
C VAL A 9 17.68 -38.21 44.91
N LEU A 10 18.70 -38.19 45.76
CA LEU A 10 19.10 -37.09 46.62
C LEU A 10 19.84 -36.03 45.75
N ALA A 11 19.33 -34.81 45.66
CA ALA A 11 20.00 -33.69 44.98
C ALA A 11 20.95 -32.99 45.96
N ALA A 12 22.22 -32.96 45.65
CA ALA A 12 23.24 -32.18 46.36
C ALA A 12 23.30 -30.76 45.73
N ALA A 13 23.07 -29.77 46.55
CA ALA A 13 23.23 -28.37 46.18
C ALA A 13 24.69 -27.90 46.34
N ALA A 14 25.30 -27.37 45.28
CA ALA A 14 26.59 -26.68 45.36
C ALA A 14 26.37 -25.14 45.34
N PRO A 15 27.13 -24.35 46.07
CA PRO A 15 26.93 -22.89 46.11
C PRO A 15 27.54 -22.22 44.88
N VAL A 16 26.76 -21.33 44.25
CA VAL A 16 27.21 -20.47 43.17
C VAL A 16 27.90 -19.26 43.79
N ALA A 17 29.19 -19.11 43.48
CA ALA A 17 29.96 -17.89 43.81
C ALA A 17 29.64 -16.81 42.79
N THR A 18 29.13 -15.68 43.27
CA THR A 18 28.92 -14.43 42.50
C THR A 18 30.23 -13.74 42.24
N LEU A 19 30.69 -13.72 41.00
CA LEU A 19 31.80 -12.87 40.53
C LEU A 19 31.22 -11.48 40.20
N GLN A 20 31.55 -10.48 41.03
CA GLN A 20 31.33 -9.06 40.75
C GLN A 20 32.34 -8.58 39.71
N ALA A 21 31.89 -8.23 38.52
CA ALA A 21 32.71 -7.55 37.51
C ALA A 21 32.80 -6.08 37.84
N GLN A 22 34.03 -5.60 38.08
CA GLN A 22 34.38 -4.17 38.24
C GLN A 22 34.23 -3.46 36.90
N GLN A 23 33.47 -2.36 36.88
CA GLN A 23 33.40 -1.40 35.77
C GLN A 23 34.71 -0.58 35.71
N PRO A 24 35.30 -0.38 34.53
CA PRO A 24 36.39 0.54 34.36
C PRO A 24 35.91 2.01 34.38
N ALA A 25 36.68 2.86 35.03
CA ALA A 25 36.47 4.30 35.15
C ALA A 25 36.62 5.03 33.80
N PRO A 26 35.92 6.15 33.56
CA PRO A 26 36.03 6.92 32.33
C PRO A 26 37.35 7.70 32.27
N PRO A 27 37.93 7.91 31.07
CA PRO A 27 39.18 8.65 30.91
C PRO A 27 38.99 10.15 31.14
N ALA A 28 40.03 10.77 31.75
CA ALA A 28 40.11 12.18 32.09
C ALA A 28 40.10 13.09 30.84
N ALA A 29 39.40 14.20 30.93
CA ALA A 29 39.33 15.24 29.90
C ALA A 29 40.69 16.00 29.78
N SER A 30 41.19 16.14 28.57
CA SER A 30 42.32 16.98 28.20
C SER A 30 41.92 18.47 28.12
N PRO A 31 42.79 19.43 28.45
CA PRO A 31 42.44 20.84 28.46
C PRO A 31 42.39 21.46 27.06
N VAL A 32 41.39 22.31 26.86
CA VAL A 32 41.14 23.09 25.65
C VAL A 32 42.15 24.27 25.61
N PRO A 33 42.82 24.57 24.48
CA PRO A 33 43.64 25.77 24.34
C PRO A 33 42.76 27.02 24.13
N ALA A 34 43.20 28.11 24.75
CA ALA A 34 42.56 29.43 24.70
C ALA A 34 42.50 30.01 23.28
N ALA A 35 41.35 30.56 22.91
CA ALA A 35 41.12 31.27 21.67
C ALA A 35 41.85 32.62 21.65
N GLN A 36 42.67 32.85 20.63
CA GLN A 36 43.26 34.16 20.29
C GLN A 36 42.23 34.99 19.49
N GLN A 37 42.03 36.24 19.91
CA GLN A 37 41.24 37.23 19.18
C GLN A 37 41.90 37.59 17.84
N PRO A 38 41.16 37.71 16.74
CA PRO A 38 41.67 38.32 15.51
C PRO A 38 41.57 39.84 15.53
N ALA A 39 42.63 40.47 15.04
CA ALA A 39 42.82 41.89 14.88
C ALA A 39 41.80 42.52 13.92
N GLN A 40 41.44 43.79 14.21
CA GLN A 40 40.60 44.65 13.38
C GLN A 40 41.30 45.00 12.05
N ALA A 41 40.65 44.80 10.94
CA ALA A 41 41.01 45.30 9.63
C ALA A 41 40.16 46.58 9.30
N PRO A 42 40.70 47.51 8.46
CA PRO A 42 40.19 48.86 8.35
C PRO A 42 38.92 48.97 7.46
N ALA A 43 38.09 49.97 7.78
CA ALA A 43 36.89 50.35 7.11
C ALA A 43 37.08 50.67 5.62
N VAL A 44 36.35 49.98 4.74
CA VAL A 44 36.16 50.35 3.33
C VAL A 44 34.79 50.97 3.19
N GLN A 45 34.75 52.17 2.62
CA GLN A 45 33.60 52.99 2.35
C GLN A 45 32.62 52.29 1.38
N GLN A 46 31.34 52.24 1.73
CA GLN A 46 30.25 51.80 0.89
C GLN A 46 29.92 52.80 -0.20
N PRO A 47 29.65 52.39 -1.46
CA PRO A 47 28.96 53.22 -2.42
C PRO A 47 27.48 53.14 -2.14
N VAL A 48 26.84 54.31 -2.12
CA VAL A 48 25.40 54.52 -2.08
C VAL A 48 24.81 54.02 -3.37
N THR A 49 24.02 52.96 -3.35
CA THR A 49 23.14 52.60 -4.45
C THR A 49 21.70 52.49 -3.98
N ALA A 50 20.94 53.33 -4.59
CA ALA A 50 19.49 53.39 -4.86
C ALA A 50 18.59 52.37 -4.15
N GLN A 51 17.67 52.91 -3.37
CA GLN A 51 16.38 52.30 -3.03
C GLN A 51 15.58 52.08 -4.33
N ALA A 52 15.44 50.84 -4.72
CA ALA A 52 14.43 50.44 -5.71
C ALA A 52 13.78 49.15 -5.19
N ASP A 53 12.47 49.23 -4.99
CA ASP A 53 11.48 48.17 -4.99
C ASP A 53 11.52 47.11 -3.88
N GLN A 54 11.06 47.47 -2.69
CA GLN A 54 10.40 46.56 -1.75
C GLN A 54 8.85 46.65 -1.93
N ALA A 55 8.36 46.44 -3.12
CA ALA A 55 6.92 46.44 -3.41
C ALA A 55 6.44 45.24 -4.23
N ALA A 56 7.19 44.12 -4.25
CA ALA A 56 6.81 42.97 -5.07
C ALA A 56 6.53 41.68 -4.30
N ASP A 57 6.49 41.69 -2.97
CA ASP A 57 6.40 40.40 -2.20
C ASP A 57 5.08 40.20 -1.42
N ASN A 58 4.03 40.97 -1.77
CA ASN A 58 2.68 40.80 -1.23
C ASN A 58 1.61 40.60 -2.32
N ALA A 59 1.96 39.99 -3.44
CA ALA A 59 0.95 39.46 -4.32
C ALA A 59 0.26 38.30 -3.62
N PRO A 60 -1.08 38.31 -3.43
CA PRO A 60 -1.77 37.13 -2.89
C PRO A 60 -1.46 35.93 -3.81
N VAL A 61 -0.76 34.93 -3.29
CA VAL A 61 -0.63 33.66 -3.98
C VAL A 61 -2.04 33.08 -4.02
N ILE A 62 -2.72 33.28 -5.14
CA ILE A 62 -3.98 32.64 -5.42
C ILE A 62 -3.64 31.16 -5.56
N HIS A 63 -3.81 30.41 -4.49
CA HIS A 63 -3.88 28.95 -4.57
C HIS A 63 -5.15 28.65 -5.36
N VAL A 64 -5.03 28.57 -6.67
CA VAL A 64 -6.07 27.96 -7.51
C VAL A 64 -6.05 26.51 -7.11
N GLY A 65 -6.95 26.12 -6.21
CA GLY A 65 -7.19 24.72 -5.90
C GLY A 65 -7.51 24.02 -7.21
N VAL A 66 -6.64 23.13 -7.65
CA VAL A 66 -6.87 22.36 -8.86
C VAL A 66 -7.97 21.36 -8.53
N ASN A 67 -9.22 21.71 -8.89
CA ASN A 67 -10.40 20.89 -8.70
C ASN A 67 -10.40 19.76 -9.75
N GLU A 68 -9.37 18.92 -9.71
CA GLU A 68 -9.20 17.84 -10.68
C GLU A 68 -9.20 16.49 -9.98
N VAL A 69 -9.78 15.51 -10.65
CA VAL A 69 -9.79 14.10 -10.24
C VAL A 69 -8.87 13.33 -11.16
N ASN A 70 -7.91 12.64 -10.55
CA ASN A 70 -7.06 11.70 -11.26
C ASN A 70 -7.67 10.30 -11.19
N LEU A 71 -7.88 9.68 -12.34
CA LEU A 71 -8.49 8.38 -12.50
C LEU A 71 -7.49 7.41 -13.16
N ILE A 72 -7.09 6.40 -12.42
CA ILE A 72 -6.29 5.29 -12.94
C ILE A 72 -7.22 4.15 -13.32
N PHE A 73 -6.99 3.55 -14.47
CA PHE A 73 -7.83 2.46 -14.97
C PHE A 73 -7.09 1.51 -15.90
N THR A 74 -7.62 0.31 -16.01
CA THR A 74 -7.13 -0.75 -16.90
C THR A 74 -8.17 -1.03 -17.96
N VAL A 75 -7.73 -1.36 -19.17
CA VAL A 75 -8.61 -1.78 -20.26
C VAL A 75 -8.21 -3.15 -20.75
N THR A 76 -9.17 -4.06 -20.77
CA THR A 76 -8.95 -5.43 -21.22
C THR A 76 -9.99 -5.84 -22.26
N ASP A 77 -9.64 -6.86 -23.05
CA ASP A 77 -10.60 -7.58 -23.89
C ASP A 77 -11.43 -8.58 -23.05
N LYS A 78 -12.30 -9.34 -23.73
CA LYS A 78 -13.12 -10.40 -23.11
C LYS A 78 -12.30 -11.57 -22.53
N HIS A 79 -11.04 -11.71 -22.93
CA HIS A 79 -10.13 -12.75 -22.46
C HIS A 79 -9.23 -12.26 -21.31
N GLY A 80 -9.34 -10.99 -20.94
CA GLY A 80 -8.53 -10.37 -19.89
C GLY A 80 -7.21 -9.79 -20.39
N HIS A 81 -6.90 -9.84 -21.70
CA HIS A 81 -5.67 -9.26 -22.23
C HIS A 81 -5.75 -7.73 -22.23
N TYR A 82 -4.70 -7.10 -21.77
CA TYR A 82 -4.58 -5.65 -21.79
C TYR A 82 -4.59 -5.07 -23.21
N ILE A 83 -5.32 -3.96 -23.39
CA ILE A 83 -5.43 -3.26 -24.67
C ILE A 83 -4.59 -1.97 -24.60
N PRO A 84 -3.45 -1.90 -25.32
CA PRO A 84 -2.61 -0.72 -25.38
C PRO A 84 -3.10 0.28 -26.42
N ASN A 85 -2.49 1.49 -26.43
CA ASN A 85 -2.59 2.51 -27.48
C ASN A 85 -4.01 3.09 -27.70
N LEU A 86 -4.88 3.02 -26.70
CA LEU A 86 -6.17 3.69 -26.74
C LEU A 86 -6.01 5.21 -26.56
N LYS A 87 -6.96 5.97 -27.11
CA LYS A 87 -7.03 7.43 -27.04
C LYS A 87 -8.14 7.88 -26.11
N GLN A 88 -8.07 9.12 -25.66
CA GLN A 88 -9.14 9.74 -24.86
C GLN A 88 -10.51 9.61 -25.52
N SER A 89 -10.59 9.75 -26.86
CA SER A 89 -11.83 9.62 -27.64
C SER A 89 -12.48 8.23 -27.59
N ASP A 90 -11.73 7.21 -27.14
CA ASP A 90 -12.24 5.85 -27.05
C ASP A 90 -13.06 5.60 -25.78
N PHE A 91 -13.22 6.62 -24.94
CA PHE A 91 -13.88 6.53 -23.64
C PHE A 91 -15.01 7.54 -23.46
N ALA A 92 -16.01 7.17 -22.70
CA ALA A 92 -17.01 8.06 -22.12
C ALA A 92 -16.92 8.00 -20.60
N LEU A 93 -16.91 9.16 -19.94
CA LEU A 93 -16.79 9.31 -18.50
C LEU A 93 -17.98 10.07 -17.94
N LEU A 94 -18.53 9.56 -16.82
CA LEU A 94 -19.50 10.27 -15.99
C LEU A 94 -18.99 10.34 -14.56
N ASP A 95 -19.08 11.52 -13.96
CA ASP A 95 -18.86 11.80 -12.55
C ASP A 95 -20.19 12.22 -11.93
N ASP A 96 -20.67 11.45 -10.99
CA ASP A 96 -21.98 11.64 -10.34
C ASP A 96 -23.12 11.84 -11.37
N GLN A 97 -23.10 11.00 -12.40
CA GLN A 97 -24.04 10.96 -13.55
C GLN A 97 -23.93 12.16 -14.51
N LYS A 98 -22.95 13.03 -14.37
CA LYS A 98 -22.69 14.17 -15.25
C LYS A 98 -21.42 13.96 -16.05
N ALA A 99 -21.39 14.43 -17.28
CA ALA A 99 -20.13 14.53 -18.02
C ALA A 99 -19.18 15.51 -17.32
N PRO A 100 -17.87 15.26 -17.30
CA PRO A 100 -16.92 16.21 -16.76
C PRO A 100 -16.94 17.52 -17.54
N GLU A 101 -16.58 18.63 -16.89
CA GLU A 101 -16.45 19.94 -17.57
C GLU A 101 -15.39 19.86 -18.69
N ARG A 102 -14.25 19.26 -18.37
CA ARG A 102 -13.15 19.00 -19.32
C ARG A 102 -12.28 17.86 -18.85
N ILE A 103 -11.64 17.18 -19.80
CA ILE A 103 -10.54 16.27 -19.55
C ILE A 103 -9.25 17.04 -19.76
N THR A 104 -8.40 17.11 -18.74
CA THR A 104 -7.17 17.93 -18.75
C THR A 104 -5.93 17.11 -19.12
N SER A 105 -5.94 15.79 -18.88
CA SER A 105 -4.84 14.91 -19.23
C SER A 105 -5.34 13.50 -19.53
N PHE A 106 -4.73 12.86 -20.51
CA PHE A 106 -4.90 11.44 -20.81
C PHE A 106 -3.54 10.86 -21.19
N ARG A 107 -3.13 9.80 -20.54
CA ARG A 107 -1.86 9.13 -20.86
C ARG A 107 -1.89 7.66 -20.47
N GLN A 108 -1.15 6.88 -21.21
CA GLN A 108 -0.78 5.53 -20.81
C GLN A 108 0.39 5.65 -19.83
N GLN A 109 0.18 5.23 -18.58
CA GLN A 109 1.19 5.36 -17.54
C GLN A 109 1.88 4.03 -17.31
N ILE A 110 3.10 3.91 -17.80
CA ILE A 110 3.90 2.68 -17.70
C ILE A 110 4.86 2.73 -16.49
N ASN A 111 5.28 3.92 -16.04
CA ASN A 111 6.44 4.09 -15.14
C ASN A 111 6.16 4.93 -13.87
N LEU A 112 4.97 4.91 -13.31
CA LEU A 112 4.76 5.50 -11.97
C LEU A 112 5.43 4.65 -10.89
N PRO A 113 6.04 5.31 -9.87
CA PRO A 113 6.52 4.59 -8.70
C PRO A 113 5.40 3.77 -8.05
N LEU A 114 5.70 2.50 -7.76
CA LEU A 114 4.76 1.59 -7.12
C LEU A 114 4.86 1.67 -5.59
N ARG A 115 3.69 1.62 -4.94
CA ARG A 115 3.52 1.41 -3.51
C ARG A 115 2.65 0.18 -3.32
N VAL A 116 3.27 -0.94 -3.00
CA VAL A 116 2.59 -2.24 -2.94
C VAL A 116 2.51 -2.74 -1.51
N GLY A 117 1.30 -2.98 -1.02
CA GLY A 117 1.07 -3.70 0.23
C GLY A 117 0.83 -5.17 -0.07
N ILE A 118 1.65 -6.06 0.49
CA ILE A 118 1.39 -7.50 0.50
C ILE A 118 0.68 -7.81 1.81
N VAL A 119 -0.60 -8.18 1.73
CA VAL A 119 -1.45 -8.46 2.89
C VAL A 119 -1.87 -9.91 2.84
N ILE A 120 -1.34 -10.73 3.75
CA ILE A 120 -1.48 -12.19 3.74
C ILE A 120 -2.29 -12.63 4.94
N ASP A 121 -3.35 -13.36 4.66
CA ASP A 121 -4.08 -14.11 5.67
C ASP A 121 -3.12 -15.15 6.30
N ALA A 122 -3.02 -15.10 7.63
CA ALA A 122 -2.25 -16.05 8.41
C ALA A 122 -3.15 -16.83 9.39
N SER A 123 -4.43 -16.98 9.05
CA SER A 123 -5.39 -17.73 9.85
C SER A 123 -5.11 -19.24 9.81
N THR A 124 -5.77 -20.00 10.68
CA THR A 124 -5.57 -21.44 10.76
C THR A 124 -6.04 -22.18 9.50
N SER A 125 -7.02 -21.66 8.78
CA SER A 125 -7.63 -22.27 7.58
C SER A 125 -6.64 -22.49 6.43
N ILE A 126 -5.64 -21.62 6.30
CA ILE A 126 -4.69 -21.64 5.17
C ILE A 126 -3.39 -22.41 5.45
N ARG A 127 -3.22 -22.98 6.63
CA ARG A 127 -1.97 -23.60 7.10
C ARG A 127 -1.31 -24.55 6.11
N THR A 128 -2.09 -25.36 5.39
CA THR A 128 -1.55 -26.37 4.45
C THR A 128 -0.97 -25.78 3.17
N ARG A 129 -1.32 -24.52 2.85
CA ARG A 129 -0.94 -23.82 1.61
C ARG A 129 0.02 -22.67 1.86
N PHE A 130 0.15 -22.27 3.11
CA PHE A 130 0.80 -21.04 3.54
C PHE A 130 2.22 -20.88 3.01
N GLN A 131 3.02 -21.94 3.04
CA GLN A 131 4.39 -21.87 2.53
C GLN A 131 4.46 -21.54 1.03
N PHE A 132 3.52 -22.09 0.25
CA PHE A 132 3.48 -21.80 -1.17
C PHE A 132 2.99 -20.37 -1.46
N GLU A 133 2.00 -19.89 -0.71
CA GLU A 133 1.54 -18.51 -0.80
C GLU A 133 2.67 -17.52 -0.46
N GLN A 134 3.46 -17.83 0.57
CA GLN A 134 4.68 -17.07 0.91
C GLN A 134 5.67 -17.06 -0.25
N GLN A 135 5.98 -18.21 -0.84
CA GLN A 135 6.92 -18.32 -1.95
C GLN A 135 6.44 -17.56 -3.18
N SER A 136 5.16 -17.70 -3.54
CA SER A 136 4.57 -16.96 -4.67
C SER A 136 4.58 -15.45 -4.46
N ALA A 137 4.34 -14.99 -3.23
CA ALA A 137 4.40 -13.57 -2.89
C ALA A 137 5.84 -13.02 -2.98
N ILE A 138 6.85 -13.80 -2.61
CA ILE A 138 8.27 -13.44 -2.77
C ILE A 138 8.61 -13.32 -4.26
N GLU A 139 8.26 -14.31 -5.08
CA GLU A 139 8.48 -14.28 -6.53
C GLU A 139 7.82 -13.06 -7.18
N PHE A 140 6.58 -12.75 -6.81
CA PHE A 140 5.90 -11.55 -7.27
C PHE A 140 6.67 -10.25 -6.93
N LEU A 141 7.17 -10.13 -5.70
CA LEU A 141 7.93 -8.94 -5.32
C LEU A 141 9.23 -8.78 -6.12
N LEU A 142 9.91 -9.88 -6.44
CA LEU A 142 11.09 -9.88 -7.30
C LEU A 142 10.76 -9.36 -8.72
N GLU A 143 9.58 -9.69 -9.22
CA GLU A 143 9.15 -9.28 -10.57
C GLU A 143 8.55 -7.88 -10.60
N VAL A 144 7.80 -7.46 -9.57
CA VAL A 144 7.07 -6.20 -9.60
C VAL A 144 7.91 -4.99 -9.20
N LEU A 145 8.89 -5.14 -8.30
CA LEU A 145 9.74 -4.04 -7.82
C LEU A 145 10.97 -3.88 -8.74
N LYS A 146 10.81 -3.18 -9.85
CA LYS A 146 11.88 -2.96 -10.85
C LYS A 146 12.58 -1.62 -10.74
N SER A 147 11.90 -0.62 -10.19
CA SER A 147 12.45 0.73 -10.03
C SER A 147 12.99 0.93 -8.62
N ARG A 148 14.06 1.74 -8.50
CA ARG A 148 14.57 2.17 -7.17
C ARG A 148 13.54 2.99 -6.38
N SER A 149 12.56 3.57 -7.04
CA SER A 149 11.47 4.32 -6.41
C SER A 149 10.28 3.45 -6.00
N ASP A 150 10.21 2.18 -6.45
CA ASP A 150 9.19 1.24 -6.03
C ASP A 150 9.44 0.82 -4.57
N ARG A 151 8.38 0.65 -3.79
CA ARG A 151 8.44 0.18 -2.41
C ARG A 151 7.30 -0.76 -2.12
N ALA A 152 7.55 -1.71 -1.23
CA ALA A 152 6.52 -2.57 -0.69
C ALA A 152 6.61 -2.64 0.84
N PHE A 153 5.50 -3.03 1.47
CA PHE A 153 5.45 -3.48 2.85
C PHE A 153 4.79 -4.86 2.92
N VAL A 154 5.02 -5.57 4.00
CA VAL A 154 4.41 -6.88 4.29
C VAL A 154 3.62 -6.80 5.57
N MET A 155 2.37 -7.23 5.50
CA MET A 155 1.47 -7.37 6.62
C MET A 155 0.82 -8.75 6.60
N GLY A 156 0.86 -9.44 7.72
CA GLY A 156 0.03 -10.62 7.94
C GLY A 156 -1.13 -10.30 8.87
N PHE A 157 -2.18 -11.08 8.82
CA PHE A 157 -3.27 -10.97 9.77
C PHE A 157 -3.82 -12.35 10.15
N ASP A 158 -4.11 -12.48 11.42
CA ASP A 158 -4.89 -13.55 12.03
C ASP A 158 -6.00 -12.93 12.88
N VAL A 159 -5.91 -12.95 14.20
CA VAL A 159 -6.82 -12.22 15.11
C VAL A 159 -6.55 -10.71 15.12
N THR A 160 -5.39 -10.28 14.64
CA THR A 160 -4.98 -8.88 14.50
C THR A 160 -4.02 -8.69 13.33
N PRO A 161 -4.05 -7.51 12.65
CA PRO A 161 -3.06 -7.18 11.64
C PRO A 161 -1.68 -6.93 12.27
N ASN A 162 -0.62 -7.42 11.62
CA ASN A 162 0.76 -7.27 12.04
C ASN A 162 1.67 -6.95 10.85
N VAL A 163 2.33 -5.79 10.86
CA VAL A 163 3.32 -5.40 9.85
C VAL A 163 4.64 -6.07 10.19
N THR A 164 5.06 -7.03 9.37
CA THR A 164 6.33 -7.76 9.56
C THR A 164 7.50 -7.13 8.84
N GLN A 165 7.23 -6.33 7.80
CA GLN A 165 8.21 -5.50 7.11
C GLN A 165 7.56 -4.18 6.68
N ASP A 166 8.15 -3.07 7.11
CA ASP A 166 7.73 -1.73 6.70
C ASP A 166 8.25 -1.38 5.30
N TRP A 167 7.81 -0.21 4.77
CA TRP A 167 8.14 0.26 3.43
C TRP A 167 9.63 0.14 3.10
N THR A 168 9.94 -0.67 2.10
CA THR A 168 11.30 -0.85 1.59
C THR A 168 11.29 -1.28 0.13
N ASN A 169 12.41 -1.10 -0.56
CA ASN A 169 12.71 -1.72 -1.85
C ASN A 169 13.76 -2.84 -1.72
N ASN A 170 14.18 -3.14 -0.50
CA ASN A 170 15.12 -4.23 -0.21
C ASN A 170 14.38 -5.57 -0.23
N LEU A 171 14.64 -6.38 -1.24
CA LEU A 171 14.00 -7.67 -1.45
C LEU A 171 14.28 -8.65 -0.31
N ASP A 172 15.50 -8.70 0.23
CA ASP A 172 15.87 -9.57 1.34
C ASP A 172 15.07 -9.24 2.61
N GLY A 173 14.82 -7.94 2.84
CA GLY A 173 13.98 -7.46 3.93
C GLY A 173 12.52 -7.89 3.77
N LEU A 174 11.98 -7.78 2.56
CA LEU A 174 10.61 -8.19 2.22
C LEU A 174 10.44 -9.71 2.34
N GLU A 175 11.38 -10.48 1.81
CA GLU A 175 11.40 -11.94 1.95
C GLU A 175 11.45 -12.35 3.44
N THR A 176 12.32 -11.72 4.22
CA THR A 176 12.38 -11.93 5.67
C THR A 176 11.05 -11.62 6.34
N GLY A 177 10.39 -10.52 5.94
CA GLY A 177 9.07 -10.12 6.44
C GLY A 177 8.00 -11.18 6.15
N ILE A 178 7.93 -11.68 4.92
CA ILE A 178 7.02 -12.76 4.52
C ILE A 178 7.32 -14.03 5.31
N ASN A 179 8.59 -14.41 5.41
CA ASN A 179 9.02 -15.64 6.10
C ASN A 179 8.84 -15.59 7.63
N ARG A 180 8.60 -14.42 8.22
CA ARG A 180 8.23 -14.26 9.65
C ARG A 180 6.78 -14.59 9.94
N LEU A 181 5.90 -14.53 8.97
CA LEU A 181 4.49 -14.85 9.15
C LEU A 181 4.32 -16.31 9.55
N ARG A 182 3.37 -16.57 10.45
CA ARG A 182 3.05 -17.92 10.94
C ARG A 182 1.55 -18.12 10.99
N PRO A 183 1.02 -19.23 10.46
CA PRO A 183 -0.40 -19.50 10.50
C PRO A 183 -0.88 -19.76 11.93
N GLY A 184 -1.94 -19.07 12.34
CA GLY A 184 -2.58 -19.25 13.65
C GLY A 184 -3.82 -18.40 13.83
N GLY A 185 -4.59 -18.65 14.87
CA GLY A 185 -5.70 -17.79 15.25
C GLY A 185 -6.92 -17.79 14.34
N GLY A 186 -7.72 -16.72 14.45
CA GLY A 186 -8.88 -16.43 13.63
C GLY A 186 -8.54 -15.55 12.42
N THR A 187 -9.52 -14.78 11.92
CA THR A 187 -9.36 -13.98 10.70
C THR A 187 -9.95 -12.58 10.90
N ALA A 188 -9.10 -11.54 11.01
CA ALA A 188 -9.48 -10.14 11.12
C ALA A 188 -9.23 -9.41 9.78
N LEU A 189 -9.92 -9.84 8.72
CA LEU A 189 -9.73 -9.35 7.35
C LEU A 189 -9.98 -7.85 7.24
N PHE A 190 -11.13 -7.36 7.75
CA PHE A 190 -11.50 -5.95 7.59
C PHE A 190 -10.61 -5.03 8.42
N ASP A 191 -10.15 -5.48 9.60
CA ASP A 191 -9.16 -4.75 10.40
C ASP A 191 -7.83 -4.64 9.65
N ALA A 192 -7.39 -5.71 8.95
CA ALA A 192 -6.17 -5.72 8.17
C ALA A 192 -6.25 -4.77 6.97
N VAL A 193 -7.33 -4.86 6.19
CA VAL A 193 -7.57 -3.98 5.04
C VAL A 193 -7.65 -2.52 5.47
N TYR A 194 -8.39 -2.23 6.54
CA TYR A 194 -8.51 -0.88 7.09
C TYR A 194 -7.15 -0.33 7.55
N THR A 195 -6.40 -1.11 8.34
CA THR A 195 -5.10 -0.71 8.88
C THR A 195 -4.07 -0.49 7.77
N ALA A 196 -4.01 -1.39 6.78
CA ALA A 196 -3.13 -1.23 5.63
C ALA A 196 -3.43 0.05 4.85
N CYS A 197 -4.71 0.35 4.59
CA CYS A 197 -5.11 1.55 3.87
C CYS A 197 -4.89 2.82 4.70
N ARG A 198 -5.23 2.82 6.01
CA ARG A 198 -5.11 4.00 6.89
C ARG A 198 -3.66 4.32 7.22
N ASP A 199 -2.89 3.32 7.65
CA ASP A 199 -1.59 3.55 8.29
C ASP A 199 -0.43 3.46 7.31
N LYS A 200 -0.63 2.82 6.15
CA LYS A 200 0.43 2.61 5.17
C LYS A 200 0.17 3.32 3.84
N LEU A 201 -1.04 3.27 3.31
CA LEU A 201 -1.30 3.70 1.94
C LEU A 201 -1.89 5.12 1.83
N LEU A 202 -2.55 5.62 2.87
CA LEU A 202 -3.21 6.93 2.82
C LEU A 202 -2.22 8.09 2.59
N ASP A 203 -1.09 8.09 3.30
CA ASP A 203 -0.13 9.20 3.31
C ASP A 203 0.93 9.11 2.21
N GLU A 204 1.07 7.99 1.53
CA GLU A 204 2.03 7.79 0.45
C GLU A 204 1.79 8.67 -0.80
N SER A 205 0.62 9.31 -0.90
CA SER A 205 0.32 10.28 -1.98
C SER A 205 0.60 11.73 -1.62
N ARG A 206 0.95 12.03 -0.37
CA ARG A 206 1.20 13.43 0.06
C ARG A 206 2.54 13.98 -0.42
N GLY A 207 3.31 13.16 -1.16
CA GLY A 207 4.53 13.58 -1.83
C GLY A 207 4.25 14.39 -3.12
N GLN A 208 5.29 15.00 -3.67
CA GLN A 208 5.22 15.84 -4.86
C GLN A 208 4.95 15.08 -6.16
N GLU A 209 5.17 13.76 -6.17
CA GLU A 209 5.00 12.93 -7.36
C GLU A 209 3.84 11.95 -7.21
N PRO A 210 3.03 11.75 -8.26
CA PRO A 210 1.97 10.76 -8.25
C PRO A 210 2.58 9.36 -8.14
N VAL A 211 2.03 8.54 -7.24
CA VAL A 211 2.43 7.14 -7.04
C VAL A 211 1.25 6.22 -7.34
N ARG A 212 1.54 5.02 -7.75
CA ARG A 212 0.53 3.98 -7.95
C ARG A 212 0.46 3.09 -6.72
N LYS A 213 -0.71 3.06 -6.06
CA LYS A 213 -0.93 2.31 -4.82
C LYS A 213 -1.76 1.07 -5.10
N ALA A 214 -1.24 -0.07 -4.68
CA ALA A 214 -1.91 -1.35 -4.79
C ALA A 214 -1.80 -2.15 -3.49
N MET A 215 -2.85 -2.86 -3.16
CA MET A 215 -2.86 -3.90 -2.13
C MET A 215 -3.06 -5.26 -2.81
N ILE A 216 -2.16 -6.18 -2.54
CA ILE A 216 -2.30 -7.57 -2.95
C ILE A 216 -2.75 -8.35 -1.73
N LEU A 217 -3.99 -8.78 -1.75
CA LEU A 217 -4.66 -9.44 -0.64
C LEU A 217 -4.79 -10.93 -0.93
N LEU A 218 -4.14 -11.76 -0.11
CA LEU A 218 -4.27 -13.21 -0.15
C LEU A 218 -5.15 -13.65 1.02
N SER A 219 -6.36 -14.16 0.77
CA SER A 219 -7.32 -14.60 1.79
C SER A 219 -8.42 -15.45 1.16
N ASP A 220 -9.11 -16.26 1.97
CA ASP A 220 -10.37 -16.91 1.58
C ASP A 220 -11.59 -15.96 1.69
N GLY A 221 -11.38 -14.75 2.22
CA GLY A 221 -12.39 -13.71 2.34
C GLY A 221 -13.32 -13.86 3.54
N ASP A 222 -13.16 -14.90 4.35
CA ASP A 222 -13.91 -15.05 5.58
C ASP A 222 -13.36 -14.10 6.66
N ASP A 223 -14.27 -13.62 7.52
CA ASP A 223 -13.94 -12.75 8.65
C ASP A 223 -14.71 -13.22 9.89
N ASN A 224 -14.00 -13.31 11.02
CA ASN A 224 -14.61 -13.70 12.28
C ASN A 224 -14.06 -12.95 13.51
N GLN A 225 -13.12 -12.01 13.31
CA GLN A 225 -12.44 -11.31 14.40
C GLN A 225 -12.43 -9.78 14.24
N SER A 226 -12.74 -9.25 13.06
CA SER A 226 -12.65 -7.80 12.83
C SER A 226 -13.62 -7.00 13.70
N ARG A 227 -13.16 -5.84 14.13
CA ARG A 227 -13.94 -4.80 14.81
C ARG A 227 -14.42 -3.75 13.83
N VAL A 228 -13.65 -3.52 12.78
CA VAL A 228 -14.00 -2.64 11.67
C VAL A 228 -15.04 -3.31 10.78
N ARG A 229 -16.01 -2.55 10.32
CA ARG A 229 -17.03 -3.04 9.39
C ARG A 229 -16.50 -3.08 7.95
N PRO A 230 -17.03 -3.98 7.10
CA PRO A 230 -16.61 -4.10 5.69
C PRO A 230 -16.66 -2.77 4.94
N ASP A 231 -17.75 -2.00 5.11
CA ASP A 231 -17.94 -0.71 4.45
C ASP A 231 -16.95 0.36 4.91
N GLU A 232 -16.50 0.32 6.17
CA GLU A 232 -15.49 1.24 6.71
C GLU A 232 -14.11 0.92 6.15
N ALA A 233 -13.75 -0.36 6.08
CA ALA A 233 -12.49 -0.82 5.48
C ALA A 233 -12.42 -0.41 4.01
N LEU A 234 -13.47 -0.66 3.24
CA LEU A 234 -13.56 -0.27 1.84
C LEU A 234 -13.45 1.25 1.65
N LYS A 235 -14.20 2.05 2.42
CA LYS A 235 -14.13 3.52 2.38
C LYS A 235 -12.73 4.05 2.67
N MET A 236 -12.00 3.40 3.58
CA MET A 236 -10.63 3.79 3.90
C MET A 236 -9.70 3.56 2.71
N CYS A 237 -9.81 2.43 2.01
CA CYS A 237 -9.02 2.14 0.82
C CYS A 237 -9.37 3.06 -0.35
N GLN A 238 -10.64 3.42 -0.51
CA GLN A 238 -11.06 4.42 -1.50
C GLN A 238 -10.47 5.81 -1.21
N ARG A 239 -10.42 6.23 0.07
CA ARG A 239 -9.76 7.47 0.48
C ARG A 239 -8.25 7.43 0.27
N ALA A 240 -7.65 6.27 0.48
CA ALA A 240 -6.24 6.04 0.20
C ALA A 240 -5.94 5.92 -1.30
N GLU A 241 -6.95 5.92 -2.18
CA GLU A 241 -6.83 5.71 -3.63
C GLU A 241 -6.06 4.44 -3.99
N THR A 242 -6.30 3.38 -3.21
CA THR A 242 -5.60 2.10 -3.32
C THR A 242 -6.43 1.11 -4.11
N ILE A 243 -5.83 0.49 -5.11
CA ILE A 243 -6.44 -0.60 -5.88
C ILE A 243 -6.20 -1.90 -5.14
N ILE A 244 -7.26 -2.67 -4.88
CA ILE A 244 -7.17 -3.99 -4.24
C ILE A 244 -7.20 -5.08 -5.32
N TYR A 245 -6.13 -5.87 -5.39
CA TYR A 245 -6.08 -7.12 -6.11
C TYR A 245 -6.17 -8.25 -5.08
N ALA A 246 -7.18 -9.09 -5.19
CA ALA A 246 -7.32 -10.21 -4.28
C ALA A 246 -7.03 -11.54 -4.98
N ILE A 247 -6.33 -12.43 -4.31
CA ILE A 247 -6.12 -13.81 -4.71
C ILE A 247 -6.86 -14.66 -3.69
N SER A 248 -7.97 -15.28 -4.13
CA SER A 248 -8.74 -16.15 -3.25
C SER A 248 -7.96 -17.43 -2.96
N THR A 249 -7.85 -17.73 -1.68
CA THR A 249 -7.28 -18.98 -1.19
C THR A 249 -8.34 -20.05 -0.96
N ASN A 250 -9.60 -19.80 -1.35
CA ASN A 250 -10.68 -20.75 -1.35
C ASN A 250 -10.63 -21.64 -2.60
N TRP A 251 -10.25 -22.90 -2.44
CA TRP A 251 -10.15 -23.85 -3.56
C TRP A 251 -11.35 -24.77 -3.71
N THR A 252 -12.44 -24.46 -3.04
CA THR A 252 -13.68 -25.19 -3.27
C THR A 252 -14.22 -24.84 -4.66
N PRO A 253 -14.84 -25.80 -5.36
CA PRO A 253 -15.40 -25.52 -6.69
C PRO A 253 -16.53 -24.48 -6.69
N SER A 254 -17.16 -24.25 -5.55
CA SER A 254 -18.21 -23.25 -5.36
C SER A 254 -17.67 -21.99 -4.71
N ARG A 255 -17.99 -20.84 -5.27
CA ARG A 255 -17.66 -19.54 -4.67
C ARG A 255 -18.50 -19.32 -3.42
N GLY A 256 -17.78 -19.08 -2.30
CA GLY A 256 -18.37 -18.83 -1.00
C GLY A 256 -18.73 -17.36 -0.77
N LYS A 257 -19.20 -17.06 0.45
CA LYS A 257 -19.44 -15.67 0.89
C LYS A 257 -18.14 -14.86 0.94
N GLY A 258 -17.05 -15.45 1.37
CA GLY A 258 -15.75 -14.81 1.38
C GLY A 258 -15.29 -14.37 0.00
N ASP A 259 -15.48 -15.21 -1.03
CA ASP A 259 -15.19 -14.84 -2.42
C ASP A 259 -16.01 -13.64 -2.91
N GLN A 260 -17.26 -13.51 -2.45
CA GLN A 260 -18.11 -12.34 -2.75
C GLN A 260 -17.56 -11.07 -2.10
N VAL A 261 -17.11 -11.16 -0.84
CA VAL A 261 -16.47 -10.06 -0.11
C VAL A 261 -15.19 -9.60 -0.83
N LEU A 262 -14.31 -10.52 -1.21
CA LEU A 262 -13.11 -10.20 -1.98
C LEU A 262 -13.45 -9.53 -3.31
N THR A 263 -14.49 -10.04 -4.01
CA THR A 263 -14.96 -9.48 -5.27
C THR A 263 -15.44 -8.04 -5.11
N GLU A 264 -16.27 -7.78 -4.10
CA GLU A 264 -16.77 -6.44 -3.83
C GLU A 264 -15.63 -5.46 -3.52
N MET A 265 -14.71 -5.83 -2.64
CA MET A 265 -13.57 -4.97 -2.30
C MET A 265 -12.69 -4.64 -3.50
N ALA A 266 -12.38 -5.64 -4.32
CA ALA A 266 -11.57 -5.45 -5.51
C ALA A 266 -12.29 -4.58 -6.56
N GLU A 267 -13.53 -4.90 -6.91
CA GLU A 267 -14.28 -4.17 -7.94
C GLU A 267 -14.56 -2.71 -7.56
N GLN A 268 -14.86 -2.43 -6.28
CA GLN A 268 -15.12 -1.08 -5.79
C GLN A 268 -13.87 -0.18 -5.83
N THR A 269 -12.68 -0.78 -5.75
CA THR A 269 -11.39 -0.06 -5.81
C THR A 269 -10.76 -0.06 -7.21
N GLY A 270 -11.36 -0.76 -8.19
CA GLY A 270 -10.88 -0.83 -9.57
C GLY A 270 -9.93 -1.99 -9.88
N GLY A 271 -9.71 -2.86 -8.92
CA GLY A 271 -8.95 -4.10 -9.09
C GLY A 271 -9.81 -5.29 -9.49
N GLN A 272 -9.30 -6.48 -9.25
CA GLN A 272 -10.02 -7.74 -9.54
C GLN A 272 -9.63 -8.84 -8.57
N VAL A 273 -10.45 -9.90 -8.54
CA VAL A 273 -10.16 -11.13 -7.80
C VAL A 273 -9.71 -12.21 -8.75
N PHE A 274 -8.70 -12.94 -8.35
CA PHE A 274 -8.23 -14.16 -8.98
C PHE A 274 -8.68 -15.36 -8.16
N PHE A 275 -9.10 -16.40 -8.85
CA PHE A 275 -9.57 -17.64 -8.23
C PHE A 275 -8.75 -18.80 -8.78
N PRO A 276 -7.49 -18.97 -8.33
CA PRO A 276 -6.64 -20.03 -8.82
C PRO A 276 -7.23 -21.38 -8.43
N PRO A 277 -7.39 -22.33 -9.37
CA PRO A 277 -7.95 -23.64 -9.08
C PRO A 277 -6.99 -24.56 -8.32
N SER A 278 -5.72 -24.18 -8.28
CA SER A 278 -4.67 -24.92 -7.56
C SER A 278 -3.60 -23.97 -7.03
N VAL A 279 -2.72 -24.47 -6.21
CA VAL A 279 -1.58 -23.73 -5.63
C VAL A 279 -0.66 -23.21 -6.72
N GLU A 280 -0.41 -24.00 -7.75
CA GLU A 280 0.50 -23.67 -8.85
C GLU A 280 -0.04 -22.49 -9.70
N GLU A 281 -1.36 -22.34 -9.75
CA GLU A 281 -2.02 -21.23 -10.47
C GLU A 281 -1.98 -19.87 -9.74
N VAL A 282 -1.55 -19.87 -8.46
CA VAL A 282 -1.37 -18.62 -7.70
C VAL A 282 -0.28 -17.74 -8.34
N SER A 283 0.82 -18.33 -8.82
CA SER A 283 1.88 -17.59 -9.51
C SER A 283 1.37 -16.94 -10.81
N ASN A 284 0.46 -17.58 -11.55
CA ASN A 284 -0.17 -16.99 -12.73
C ASN A 284 -1.05 -15.78 -12.38
N SER A 285 -1.73 -15.83 -11.24
CA SER A 285 -2.50 -14.69 -10.71
C SER A 285 -1.60 -13.50 -10.41
N PHE A 286 -0.46 -13.70 -9.78
CA PHE A 286 0.52 -12.67 -9.52
C PHE A 286 1.10 -12.06 -10.80
N LYS A 287 1.41 -12.88 -11.80
CA LYS A 287 1.89 -12.41 -13.10
C LYS A 287 0.86 -11.52 -13.80
N SER A 288 -0.41 -11.91 -13.77
CA SER A 288 -1.50 -11.09 -14.31
C SER A 288 -1.62 -9.74 -13.59
N ILE A 289 -1.42 -9.71 -12.26
CA ILE A 289 -1.41 -8.46 -11.49
C ILE A 289 -0.20 -7.59 -11.87
N GLU A 290 0.98 -8.16 -12.03
CA GLU A 290 2.17 -7.42 -12.47
C GLU A 290 1.94 -6.76 -13.84
N GLU A 291 1.48 -7.54 -14.83
CA GLU A 291 1.16 -7.04 -16.17
C GLU A 291 0.15 -5.89 -16.10
N GLU A 292 -0.87 -6.01 -15.29
CA GLU A 292 -1.88 -4.98 -15.10
C GLU A 292 -1.29 -3.72 -14.47
N LEU A 293 -0.55 -3.86 -13.38
CA LEU A 293 0.09 -2.72 -12.71
C LEU A 293 1.01 -1.91 -13.62
N ARG A 294 1.56 -2.53 -14.68
CA ARG A 294 2.42 -1.86 -15.65
C ARG A 294 1.70 -1.34 -16.87
N SER A 295 0.42 -1.66 -17.03
CA SER A 295 -0.34 -1.43 -18.25
C SER A 295 -1.53 -0.48 -18.09
N GLN A 296 -1.55 0.34 -17.05
CA GLN A 296 -2.66 1.23 -16.74
C GLN A 296 -2.64 2.53 -17.52
N TYR A 297 -3.85 3.08 -17.71
CA TYR A 297 -4.08 4.43 -18.17
C TYR A 297 -4.32 5.38 -17.00
N ALA A 298 -4.00 6.65 -17.18
CA ALA A 298 -4.41 7.71 -16.29
C ALA A 298 -5.15 8.80 -17.07
N LEU A 299 -6.25 9.24 -16.50
CA LEU A 299 -7.08 10.32 -17.01
C LEU A 299 -7.29 11.31 -15.88
N THR A 300 -7.01 12.60 -16.15
CA THR A 300 -7.30 13.69 -15.21
C THR A 300 -8.41 14.54 -15.79
N TYR A 301 -9.40 14.89 -14.96
CA TYR A 301 -10.56 15.65 -15.39
C TYR A 301 -11.04 16.64 -14.33
N ALA A 302 -11.68 17.71 -14.74
CA ALA A 302 -12.42 18.62 -13.88
C ALA A 302 -13.89 18.18 -13.84
N PRO A 303 -14.44 17.83 -12.65
CA PRO A 303 -15.86 17.54 -12.49
C PRO A 303 -16.73 18.77 -12.81
N ALA A 304 -17.91 18.54 -13.39
CA ALA A 304 -18.86 19.63 -13.71
C ALA A 304 -19.45 20.32 -12.47
N ASP A 305 -19.48 19.64 -11.32
CA ASP A 305 -20.05 20.15 -10.07
C ASP A 305 -19.15 19.76 -8.88
N PHE A 306 -17.95 20.38 -8.85
CA PHE A 306 -16.98 20.10 -7.80
C PHE A 306 -17.37 20.78 -6.48
N LYS A 307 -17.47 20.01 -5.39
CA LYS A 307 -17.80 20.51 -4.04
C LYS A 307 -16.85 19.93 -3.00
N TYR A 308 -16.48 20.77 -2.03
CA TYR A 308 -15.65 20.39 -0.88
C TYR A 308 -16.50 19.92 0.31
N ASP A 309 -17.36 18.91 0.10
CA ASP A 309 -18.34 18.46 1.09
C ASP A 309 -17.97 17.10 1.75
N GLY A 310 -16.89 16.46 1.27
CA GLY A 310 -16.49 15.14 1.74
C GLY A 310 -17.44 14.00 1.34
N ALA A 311 -18.42 14.28 0.45
CA ALA A 311 -19.35 13.28 -0.02
C ALA A 311 -18.72 12.33 -1.05
N PHE A 312 -19.25 11.13 -1.14
CA PHE A 312 -18.83 10.16 -2.15
C PHE A 312 -19.42 10.53 -3.51
N ARG A 313 -18.57 10.54 -4.55
CA ARG A 313 -18.93 10.75 -5.95
C ARG A 313 -18.74 9.45 -6.72
N THR A 314 -19.73 9.07 -7.50
CA THR A 314 -19.66 7.88 -8.34
C THR A 314 -18.96 8.15 -9.66
N ILE A 315 -18.17 7.19 -10.12
CA ILE A 315 -17.49 7.26 -11.42
C ILE A 315 -17.96 6.12 -12.32
N TYR A 316 -18.31 6.46 -13.55
CA TYR A 316 -18.58 5.50 -14.61
C TYR A 316 -17.70 5.79 -15.81
N LEU A 317 -16.80 4.85 -16.12
CA LEU A 317 -15.94 4.89 -17.29
C LEU A 317 -16.31 3.76 -18.26
N TYR A 318 -16.60 4.12 -19.49
CA TYR A 318 -16.99 3.17 -20.52
C TYR A 318 -16.04 3.24 -21.71
N CYS A 319 -15.75 2.08 -22.31
CA CYS A 319 -15.16 2.02 -23.65
C CYS A 319 -16.26 2.17 -24.71
N ASN A 320 -16.04 3.02 -25.72
CA ASN A 320 -16.94 3.17 -26.85
C ASN A 320 -17.00 1.87 -27.66
N ASP A 321 -15.91 1.12 -27.73
CA ASP A 321 -15.88 -0.23 -28.29
C ASP A 321 -16.32 -1.26 -27.24
N ARG A 322 -17.47 -1.90 -27.45
CA ARG A 322 -18.06 -2.91 -26.56
C ARG A 322 -17.24 -4.20 -26.42
N ARG A 323 -16.22 -4.39 -27.26
CA ARG A 323 -15.28 -5.52 -27.12
C ARG A 323 -14.33 -5.36 -25.95
N TYR A 324 -14.18 -4.13 -25.44
CA TYR A 324 -13.27 -3.75 -24.37
C TYR A 324 -14.04 -3.39 -23.10
N LYS A 325 -13.42 -3.67 -21.95
CA LYS A 325 -13.94 -3.34 -20.63
C LYS A 325 -12.93 -2.46 -19.91
N ALA A 326 -13.35 -1.25 -19.59
CA ALA A 326 -12.59 -0.40 -18.67
C ALA A 326 -12.91 -0.78 -17.22
N ARG A 327 -11.88 -0.89 -16.38
CA ARG A 327 -12.00 -1.15 -14.96
C ARG A 327 -11.29 -0.06 -14.19
N THR A 328 -12.01 0.59 -13.30
CA THR A 328 -11.54 1.69 -12.44
C THR A 328 -12.30 1.67 -11.12
N ARG A 329 -11.84 2.46 -10.15
CA ARG A 329 -12.59 2.68 -8.90
C ARG A 329 -14.00 3.18 -9.20
N LYS A 330 -14.98 2.76 -8.39
CA LYS A 330 -16.38 3.12 -8.58
C LYS A 330 -16.73 4.53 -8.13
N GLY A 331 -15.80 5.20 -7.46
CA GLY A 331 -15.97 6.56 -7.00
C GLY A 331 -14.80 7.06 -6.16
N TYR A 332 -14.96 8.25 -5.62
CA TYR A 332 -14.00 8.90 -4.73
C TYR A 332 -14.72 9.77 -3.70
N PHE A 333 -14.02 10.10 -2.61
CA PHE A 333 -14.53 11.07 -1.65
C PHE A 333 -14.03 12.47 -2.04
N ALA A 334 -14.97 13.40 -2.22
CA ALA A 334 -14.63 14.80 -2.41
C ALA A 334 -13.80 15.30 -1.19
N PRO A 335 -12.82 16.20 -1.40
CA PRO A 335 -12.08 16.77 -0.28
C PRO A 335 -13.02 17.56 0.65
N ARG A 336 -12.61 17.75 1.90
CA ARG A 336 -13.26 18.67 2.85
C ARG A 336 -12.44 19.95 2.95
N GLN A 337 -13.10 21.08 3.06
CA GLN A 337 -12.45 22.35 3.41
C GLN A 337 -11.90 22.31 4.82
#